data_ddeaedb347ebf269d2a5707a0c503c08
#
_entry.id   ddeaedb347ebf269d2a5707a0c503c08
#
_cell.length_a   1.000
_cell.length_b   1.000
_cell.length_c   1.000
_cell.angle_alpha   90.00
_cell.angle_beta   90.00
_cell.angle_gamma   90.00
#
_symmetry.space_group_name_H-M   'P 1'
#
loop_
_entity.id
_entity.type
_entity.pdbx_description
1 polymer ?
#
loop_
_entity_poly.entity_id
_entity_poly.type
_entity_poly.pdbx_seq_one_letter_code
_entity_poly.pdbx_strand_id
1 'polypeptide(L)'
;MKKTAIIVAGGSGMRFGSAVPKQFLSLQGRPVLMRTLDAFAPLVDCLIVVLPADQQEYWRQLCGQHGFDVPHRVVTGGSSRYQSVQNAIRALDTVQPGDVVAIHDGVRPLASRLLIERAFDVAHRYGSAIPVVALTDSVRMVEPDGTSRPLLRSQLRAVQTPQVFDAVTISQCYAVEESPLFTDDASVYEAAGHRVTLVEGEPTNLKITHPADLVLAEQILIHGKS
;
A
#
# COMPACT_ATOMS: atom_id res chain seq x y z
N MET A 1 17.00 -6.30 -12.92
CA MET A 1 16.01 -5.53 -12.14
C MET A 1 15.13 -6.54 -11.42
N LYS A 2 15.29 -6.65 -10.11
CA LYS A 2 14.40 -7.45 -9.24
C LYS A 2 13.25 -6.55 -8.78
N LYS A 3 12.02 -7.03 -8.90
CA LYS A 3 10.80 -6.36 -8.43
C LYS A 3 10.35 -7.01 -7.13
N THR A 4 10.28 -6.24 -6.06
CA THR A 4 9.75 -6.73 -4.77
C THR A 4 8.52 -5.91 -4.38
N ALA A 5 7.47 -6.58 -3.88
CA ALA A 5 6.34 -5.88 -3.28
C ALA A 5 6.25 -6.18 -1.78
N ILE A 6 6.15 -5.12 -0.99
CA ILE A 6 5.87 -5.14 0.45
C ILE A 6 4.40 -4.77 0.63
N ILE A 7 3.59 -5.72 1.07
CA ILE A 7 2.16 -5.54 1.30
C ILE A 7 1.92 -5.34 2.80
N VAL A 8 1.60 -4.10 3.18
CA VAL A 8 1.42 -3.70 4.59
C VAL A 8 -0.01 -3.94 5.03
N ALA A 9 -0.21 -4.87 5.94
CA ALA A 9 -1.52 -5.31 6.41
C ALA A 9 -1.66 -5.27 7.95
N GLY A 10 -0.98 -4.31 8.60
CA GLY A 10 -0.91 -4.18 10.06
C GLY A 10 -2.00 -3.33 10.72
N GLY A 11 -3.02 -2.87 9.99
CA GLY A 11 -4.05 -2.01 10.56
C GLY A 11 -4.98 -2.75 11.53
N SER A 12 -5.18 -2.21 12.75
CA SER A 12 -6.06 -2.77 13.80
C SER A 12 -7.55 -2.80 13.43
N GLY A 13 -7.96 -2.20 12.31
CA GLY A 13 -9.35 -2.22 11.86
C GLY A 13 -10.37 -1.52 12.78
N MET A 14 -9.94 -0.79 13.81
CA MET A 14 -10.87 -0.17 14.82
C MET A 14 -12.01 0.65 14.20
N ARG A 15 -11.78 1.31 13.08
CA ARG A 15 -12.80 2.09 12.35
C ARG A 15 -13.81 1.23 11.60
N PHE A 16 -13.54 -0.06 11.44
CA PHE A 16 -14.44 -0.96 10.71
C PHE A 16 -15.51 -1.58 11.62
N GLY A 17 -15.32 -1.59 12.97
CA GLY A 17 -16.26 -2.13 13.93
C GLY A 17 -16.47 -3.66 13.85
N SER A 18 -15.60 -4.39 13.17
CA SER A 18 -15.66 -5.85 13.02
C SER A 18 -14.71 -6.54 14.00
N ALA A 19 -15.12 -7.72 14.51
CA ALA A 19 -14.24 -8.60 15.27
C ALA A 19 -13.09 -9.18 14.43
N VAL A 20 -13.27 -9.25 13.10
CA VAL A 20 -12.25 -9.71 12.16
C VAL A 20 -11.52 -8.49 11.56
N PRO A 21 -10.18 -8.46 11.56
CA PRO A 21 -9.42 -7.40 10.92
C PRO A 21 -9.78 -7.26 9.44
N LYS A 22 -9.93 -6.00 8.96
CA LYS A 22 -10.47 -5.70 7.63
C LYS A 22 -9.73 -6.35 6.46
N GLN A 23 -8.42 -6.60 6.59
CA GLN A 23 -7.60 -7.28 5.59
C GLN A 23 -8.01 -8.75 5.38
N PHE A 24 -8.70 -9.34 6.34
CA PHE A 24 -9.18 -10.72 6.29
C PHE A 24 -10.67 -10.84 5.97
N LEU A 25 -11.37 -9.73 5.84
CA LEU A 25 -12.78 -9.74 5.44
C LEU A 25 -12.93 -10.35 4.04
N SER A 26 -14.04 -11.06 3.86
CA SER A 26 -14.35 -11.65 2.56
C SER A 26 -14.78 -10.57 1.57
N LEU A 27 -14.15 -10.56 0.41
CA LEU A 27 -14.53 -9.80 -0.76
C LEU A 27 -14.83 -10.80 -1.87
N GLN A 28 -16.11 -11.04 -2.17
CA GLN A 28 -16.55 -12.09 -3.09
C GLN A 28 -15.94 -13.47 -2.81
N GLY A 29 -16.10 -13.95 -1.57
CA GLY A 29 -15.64 -15.28 -1.16
C GLY A 29 -14.13 -15.44 -0.93
N ARG A 30 -13.32 -14.39 -1.10
CA ARG A 30 -11.86 -14.43 -0.91
C ARG A 30 -11.41 -13.30 0.00
N PRO A 31 -10.53 -13.52 0.99
CA PRO A 31 -10.00 -12.45 1.84
C PRO A 31 -9.41 -11.29 1.03
N VAL A 32 -9.64 -10.05 1.49
CA VAL A 32 -9.13 -8.82 0.85
C VAL A 32 -7.62 -8.89 0.63
N LEU A 33 -6.86 -9.34 1.63
CA LEU A 33 -5.41 -9.47 1.54
C LEU A 33 -4.98 -10.46 0.45
N MET A 34 -5.68 -11.60 0.31
CA MET A 34 -5.37 -12.57 -0.75
C MET A 34 -5.57 -11.96 -2.13
N ARG A 35 -6.65 -11.19 -2.34
CA ARG A 35 -6.87 -10.48 -3.60
C ARG A 35 -5.79 -9.47 -3.91
N THR A 36 -5.31 -8.76 -2.87
CA THR A 36 -4.18 -7.85 -3.02
C THR A 36 -2.92 -8.59 -3.44
N LEU A 37 -2.62 -9.73 -2.82
CA LEU A 37 -1.46 -10.55 -3.20
C LEU A 37 -1.59 -11.13 -4.61
N ASP A 38 -2.79 -11.60 -5.00
CA ASP A 38 -3.07 -12.10 -6.34
C ASP A 38 -2.77 -11.05 -7.43
N ALA A 39 -3.04 -9.77 -7.16
CA ALA A 39 -2.78 -8.69 -8.12
C ALA A 39 -1.28 -8.48 -8.35
N PHE A 40 -0.45 -8.68 -7.33
CA PHE A 40 1.01 -8.47 -7.41
C PHE A 40 1.79 -9.72 -7.81
N ALA A 41 1.35 -10.91 -7.43
CA ALA A 41 2.08 -12.17 -7.60
C ALA A 41 2.64 -12.40 -9.01
N PRO A 42 1.88 -12.17 -10.11
CA PRO A 42 2.39 -12.40 -11.46
C PRO A 42 3.35 -11.31 -11.96
N LEU A 43 3.58 -10.24 -11.20
CA LEU A 43 4.29 -9.03 -11.63
C LEU A 43 5.60 -8.79 -10.87
N VAL A 44 5.87 -9.57 -9.81
CA VAL A 44 7.02 -9.37 -8.93
C VAL A 44 7.79 -10.67 -8.68
N ASP A 45 9.08 -10.52 -8.41
CA ASP A 45 9.97 -11.65 -8.10
C ASP A 45 9.88 -12.07 -6.62
N CYS A 46 9.43 -11.15 -5.75
CA CYS A 46 9.30 -11.40 -4.31
C CYS A 46 8.10 -10.66 -3.74
N LEU A 47 7.32 -11.37 -2.93
CA LEU A 47 6.23 -10.81 -2.11
C LEU A 47 6.59 -10.91 -0.63
N ILE A 48 6.43 -9.79 0.07
CA ILE A 48 6.54 -9.71 1.54
C ILE A 48 5.22 -9.19 2.08
N VAL A 49 4.64 -9.93 3.01
CA VAL A 49 3.42 -9.51 3.73
C VAL A 49 3.81 -9.08 5.13
N VAL A 50 3.42 -7.89 5.53
CA VAL A 50 3.68 -7.39 6.89
C VAL A 50 2.40 -7.50 7.71
N LEU A 51 2.46 -8.31 8.76
CA LEU A 51 1.33 -8.58 9.66
C LEU A 51 1.75 -8.39 11.13
N PRO A 52 0.84 -7.95 12.00
CA PRO A 52 1.03 -8.06 13.45
C PRO A 52 1.30 -9.50 13.86
N ALA A 53 2.11 -9.69 14.90
CA ALA A 53 2.51 -11.04 15.35
C ALA A 53 1.30 -11.92 15.71
N ASP A 54 0.29 -11.33 16.35
CA ASP A 54 -0.95 -11.99 16.78
C ASP A 54 -1.88 -12.39 15.62
N GLN A 55 -1.65 -11.87 14.41
CA GLN A 55 -2.47 -12.16 13.23
C GLN A 55 -1.83 -13.18 12.26
N GLN A 56 -0.56 -13.54 12.47
CA GLN A 56 0.16 -14.41 11.54
C GLN A 56 -0.38 -15.84 11.54
N GLU A 57 -0.76 -16.36 12.72
CA GLU A 57 -1.34 -17.70 12.81
C GLU A 57 -2.72 -17.75 12.13
N TYR A 58 -3.55 -16.74 12.36
CA TYR A 58 -4.85 -16.64 11.69
C TYR A 58 -4.69 -16.52 10.16
N TRP A 59 -3.70 -15.77 9.69
CA TRP A 59 -3.37 -15.69 8.27
C TRP A 59 -2.98 -17.05 7.68
N ARG A 60 -2.14 -17.83 8.39
CA ARG A 60 -1.74 -19.17 7.95
C ARG A 60 -2.94 -20.12 7.84
N GLN A 61 -3.85 -20.06 8.81
CA GLN A 61 -5.09 -20.86 8.79
C GLN A 61 -5.99 -20.47 7.60
N LEU A 62 -6.15 -19.16 7.33
CA LEU A 62 -6.89 -18.70 6.16
C LEU A 62 -6.26 -19.17 4.85
N CYS A 63 -4.94 -19.12 4.73
CA CYS A 63 -4.25 -19.65 3.54
C CYS A 63 -4.59 -21.14 3.32
N GLY A 64 -4.56 -21.95 4.37
CA GLY A 64 -4.94 -23.36 4.30
C GLY A 64 -6.41 -23.55 3.91
N GLN A 65 -7.34 -22.80 4.52
CA GLN A 65 -8.76 -22.87 4.24
C GLN A 65 -9.13 -22.51 2.79
N HIS A 66 -8.41 -21.55 2.21
CA HIS A 66 -8.66 -21.07 0.84
C HIS A 66 -7.76 -21.70 -0.21
N GLY A 67 -6.89 -22.66 0.15
CA GLY A 67 -5.89 -23.23 -0.76
C GLY A 67 -5.01 -22.15 -1.40
N PHE A 68 -4.62 -21.14 -0.60
CA PHE A 68 -3.81 -20.02 -1.06
C PHE A 68 -2.33 -20.40 -1.04
N ASP A 69 -1.77 -20.65 -2.21
CA ASP A 69 -0.42 -21.16 -2.45
C ASP A 69 0.54 -20.11 -3.07
N VAL A 70 0.09 -18.87 -3.22
CA VAL A 70 0.96 -17.78 -3.71
C VAL A 70 2.18 -17.63 -2.81
N PRO A 71 3.41 -17.79 -3.35
CA PRO A 71 4.63 -17.70 -2.56
C PRO A 71 4.80 -16.29 -1.99
N HIS A 72 4.95 -16.20 -0.66
CA HIS A 72 5.22 -14.93 0.02
C HIS A 72 5.92 -15.16 1.35
N ARG A 73 6.71 -14.17 1.79
CA ARG A 73 7.29 -14.13 3.14
C ARG A 73 6.42 -13.30 4.06
N VAL A 74 6.24 -13.77 5.30
CA VAL A 74 5.55 -12.99 6.34
C VAL A 74 6.60 -12.35 7.24
N VAL A 75 6.48 -11.04 7.43
CA VAL A 75 7.32 -10.24 8.32
C VAL A 75 6.45 -9.65 9.42
N THR A 76 6.94 -9.67 10.65
CA THR A 76 6.25 -9.06 11.77
C THR A 76 6.28 -7.53 11.67
N GLY A 77 5.12 -6.90 11.73
CA GLY A 77 4.98 -5.45 11.76
C GLY A 77 5.52 -4.83 13.06
N GLY A 78 5.67 -3.53 13.04
CA GLY A 78 6.02 -2.71 14.20
C GLY A 78 4.79 -2.05 14.85
N SER A 79 5.02 -1.16 15.81
CA SER A 79 3.97 -0.39 16.50
C SER A 79 3.35 0.70 15.62
N SER A 80 4.01 1.06 14.52
CA SER A 80 3.55 2.04 13.54
C SER A 80 3.63 1.50 12.10
N ARG A 81 3.03 2.24 11.13
CA ARG A 81 3.18 1.92 9.71
C ARG A 81 4.64 2.06 9.28
N TYR A 82 5.34 3.10 9.74
CA TYR A 82 6.76 3.31 9.47
C TYR A 82 7.60 2.12 9.91
N GLN A 83 7.47 1.69 11.17
CA GLN A 83 8.22 0.54 11.71
C GLN A 83 7.87 -0.76 10.99
N SER A 84 6.62 -0.93 10.60
CA SER A 84 6.19 -2.09 9.82
C SER A 84 6.89 -2.16 8.46
N VAL A 85 6.98 -1.06 7.74
CA VAL A 85 7.73 -0.97 6.47
C VAL A 85 9.23 -1.12 6.70
N GLN A 86 9.78 -0.47 7.75
CA GLN A 86 11.20 -0.60 8.11
C GLN A 86 11.60 -2.06 8.36
N ASN A 87 10.76 -2.83 9.09
CA ASN A 87 10.99 -4.25 9.33
C ASN A 87 11.01 -5.06 8.03
N ALA A 88 10.10 -4.75 7.09
CA ALA A 88 10.06 -5.42 5.80
C ALA A 88 11.29 -5.06 4.92
N ILE A 89 11.72 -3.80 4.93
CA ILE A 89 12.92 -3.35 4.23
C ILE A 89 14.17 -4.05 4.78
N ARG A 90 14.29 -4.18 6.10
CA ARG A 90 15.40 -4.95 6.74
C ARG A 90 15.36 -6.45 6.40
N ALA A 91 14.19 -6.97 6.06
CA ALA A 91 14.02 -8.37 5.64
C ALA A 91 14.23 -8.58 4.13
N LEU A 92 14.54 -7.53 3.35
CA LEU A 92 14.91 -7.69 1.96
C LEU A 92 16.21 -8.48 1.85
N ASP A 93 16.31 -9.28 0.79
CA ASP A 93 17.60 -9.84 0.38
C ASP A 93 18.52 -8.70 -0.07
N THR A 94 19.78 -9.00 -0.37
CA THR A 94 20.72 -8.00 -0.91
C THR A 94 20.10 -7.31 -2.12
N VAL A 95 19.88 -6.01 -2.01
CA VAL A 95 19.39 -5.16 -3.10
C VAL A 95 20.55 -4.70 -3.99
N GLN A 96 20.31 -4.59 -5.28
CA GLN A 96 21.28 -4.15 -6.27
C GLN A 96 20.81 -2.84 -6.91
N PRO A 97 21.71 -2.00 -7.43
CA PRO A 97 21.32 -0.85 -8.23
C PRO A 97 20.38 -1.26 -9.37
N GLY A 98 19.27 -0.55 -9.50
CA GLY A 98 18.23 -0.82 -10.48
C GLY A 98 17.12 -1.77 -10.01
N ASP A 99 17.24 -2.40 -8.85
CA ASP A 99 16.13 -3.11 -8.22
C ASP A 99 15.08 -2.12 -7.69
N VAL A 100 13.83 -2.52 -7.67
CA VAL A 100 12.71 -1.66 -7.28
C VAL A 100 11.83 -2.33 -6.23
N VAL A 101 11.35 -1.53 -5.29
CA VAL A 101 10.46 -1.97 -4.20
C VAL A 101 9.16 -1.20 -4.24
N ALA A 102 8.05 -1.91 -4.33
CA ALA A 102 6.70 -1.37 -4.15
C ALA A 102 6.26 -1.54 -2.70
N ILE A 103 5.73 -0.49 -2.09
CA ILE A 103 5.08 -0.53 -0.78
C ILE A 103 3.59 -0.29 -1.01
N HIS A 104 2.75 -1.26 -0.59
CA HIS A 104 1.34 -1.25 -0.92
C HIS A 104 0.46 -1.58 0.29
N ASP A 105 -0.66 -0.88 0.40
CA ASP A 105 -1.67 -1.16 1.43
C ASP A 105 -2.36 -2.51 1.15
N GLY A 106 -2.30 -3.46 2.08
CA GLY A 106 -2.94 -4.78 1.97
C GLY A 106 -4.46 -4.74 1.85
N VAL A 107 -5.06 -3.57 1.98
CA VAL A 107 -6.49 -3.30 1.85
C VAL A 107 -6.86 -2.48 0.60
N ARG A 108 -6.01 -2.54 -0.44
CA ARG A 108 -6.31 -2.02 -1.80
C ARG A 108 -6.27 -3.17 -2.81
N PRO A 109 -7.30 -4.03 -2.81
CA PRO A 109 -7.30 -5.24 -3.62
C PRO A 109 -7.57 -5.02 -5.11
N LEU A 110 -7.80 -3.77 -5.53
CA LEU A 110 -8.25 -3.41 -6.87
C LEU A 110 -7.20 -2.64 -7.69
N ALA A 111 -5.94 -2.62 -7.24
CA ALA A 111 -4.85 -2.07 -8.04
C ALA A 111 -4.75 -2.87 -9.35
N SER A 112 -4.89 -2.21 -10.49
CA SER A 112 -4.84 -2.89 -11.79
C SER A 112 -3.42 -3.33 -12.13
N ARG A 113 -3.32 -4.34 -12.99
CA ARG A 113 -2.04 -4.75 -13.57
C ARG A 113 -1.30 -3.58 -14.22
N LEU A 114 -2.05 -2.76 -14.99
CA LEU A 114 -1.50 -1.61 -15.69
C LEU A 114 -0.91 -0.57 -14.75
N LEU A 115 -1.59 -0.27 -13.64
CA LEU A 115 -1.11 0.64 -12.60
C LEU A 115 0.19 0.12 -11.97
N ILE A 116 0.21 -1.17 -11.59
CA ILE A 116 1.37 -1.79 -10.94
C ILE A 116 2.57 -1.79 -11.89
N GLU A 117 2.42 -2.26 -13.14
CA GLU A 117 3.49 -2.27 -14.15
C GLU A 117 4.03 -0.86 -14.41
N ARG A 118 3.12 0.11 -14.64
CA ARG A 118 3.51 1.52 -14.84
C ARG A 118 4.31 2.09 -13.67
N ALA A 119 3.87 1.82 -12.43
CA ALA A 119 4.57 2.31 -11.25
C ALA A 119 5.99 1.73 -11.15
N PHE A 120 6.18 0.43 -11.44
CA PHE A 120 7.50 -0.18 -11.49
C PHE A 120 8.38 0.42 -12.59
N ASP A 121 7.84 0.60 -13.80
CA ASP A 121 8.59 1.13 -14.94
C ASP A 121 9.04 2.59 -14.71
N VAL A 122 8.16 3.42 -14.14
CA VAL A 122 8.47 4.81 -13.81
C VAL A 122 9.50 4.89 -12.69
N ALA A 123 9.34 4.10 -11.62
CA ALA A 123 10.30 4.08 -10.51
C ALA A 123 11.70 3.61 -10.97
N HIS A 124 11.75 2.62 -11.84
CA HIS A 124 13.03 2.17 -12.41
C HIS A 124 13.76 3.28 -13.21
N ARG A 125 13.01 4.13 -13.93
CA ARG A 125 13.59 5.21 -14.75
C ARG A 125 13.92 6.47 -13.95
N TYR A 126 13.10 6.79 -12.94
CA TYR A 126 13.14 8.11 -12.26
C TYR A 126 13.40 8.00 -10.75
N GLY A 127 13.60 6.80 -10.21
CA GLY A 127 13.89 6.55 -8.81
C GLY A 127 12.66 6.41 -7.91
N SER A 128 11.49 6.90 -8.34
CA SER A 128 10.23 6.75 -7.59
C SER A 128 9.00 6.85 -8.50
N ALA A 129 7.87 6.27 -8.06
CA ALA A 129 6.56 6.43 -8.69
C ALA A 129 5.46 6.41 -7.63
N ILE A 130 4.72 7.51 -7.52
CA ILE A 130 3.67 7.71 -6.53
C ILE A 130 2.33 7.93 -7.27
N PRO A 131 1.43 6.95 -7.28
CA PRO A 131 0.12 7.09 -7.91
C PRO A 131 -0.74 8.11 -7.17
N VAL A 132 -1.37 8.98 -7.94
CA VAL A 132 -2.23 10.04 -7.42
C VAL A 132 -3.49 10.19 -8.25
N VAL A 133 -4.59 10.59 -7.61
CA VAL A 133 -5.85 10.94 -8.28
C VAL A 133 -6.27 12.37 -7.92
N ALA A 134 -7.01 13.02 -8.81
CA ALA A 134 -7.58 14.34 -8.54
C ALA A 134 -8.65 14.23 -7.43
N LEU A 135 -8.76 15.28 -6.61
CA LEU A 135 -9.84 15.38 -5.63
C LEU A 135 -11.14 15.83 -6.32
N THR A 136 -12.24 15.17 -6.00
CA THR A 136 -13.58 15.49 -6.52
C THR A 136 -14.29 16.54 -5.69
N ASP A 137 -14.12 16.49 -4.36
CA ASP A 137 -14.79 17.37 -3.42
C ASP A 137 -14.00 18.67 -3.18
N SER A 138 -14.68 19.70 -2.69
CA SER A 138 -14.02 20.92 -2.20
C SER A 138 -13.28 20.61 -0.90
N VAL A 139 -12.06 21.13 -0.76
CA VAL A 139 -11.17 20.86 0.38
C VAL A 139 -10.97 22.13 1.19
N ARG A 140 -10.97 21.99 2.50
CA ARG A 140 -10.68 23.07 3.45
C ARG A 140 -9.53 22.66 4.38
N MET A 141 -8.63 23.58 4.65
CA MET A 141 -7.70 23.45 5.75
C MET A 141 -8.39 23.92 7.03
N VAL A 142 -8.35 23.10 8.07
CA VAL A 142 -8.90 23.42 9.39
C VAL A 142 -7.73 23.80 10.30
N GLU A 143 -7.84 24.96 10.93
CA GLU A 143 -6.84 25.48 11.86
C GLU A 143 -7.11 24.95 13.29
N PRO A 144 -6.14 24.99 14.21
CA PRO A 144 -6.30 24.47 15.58
C PRO A 144 -7.42 25.17 16.39
N ASP A 145 -7.77 26.42 16.03
CA ASP A 145 -8.85 27.19 16.66
C ASP A 145 -10.26 26.85 16.11
N GLY A 146 -10.35 25.88 15.18
CA GLY A 146 -11.58 25.46 14.53
C GLY A 146 -11.99 26.33 13.34
N THR A 147 -11.30 27.39 13.02
CA THR A 147 -11.50 28.15 11.79
C THR A 147 -11.03 27.37 10.58
N SER A 148 -11.46 27.76 9.38
CA SER A 148 -11.04 27.03 8.19
C SER A 148 -10.92 27.94 6.98
N ARG A 149 -10.04 27.58 6.03
CA ARG A 149 -9.87 28.25 4.74
C ARG A 149 -9.97 27.27 3.58
N PRO A 150 -10.50 27.69 2.42
CA PRO A 150 -10.54 26.82 1.26
C PRO A 150 -9.13 26.56 0.71
N LEU A 151 -8.91 25.36 0.17
CA LEU A 151 -7.74 25.03 -0.61
C LEU A 151 -8.09 24.91 -2.08
N LEU A 152 -7.16 25.30 -2.96
CA LEU A 152 -7.33 25.15 -4.41
C LEU A 152 -7.15 23.68 -4.79
N ARG A 153 -8.27 22.93 -4.90
CA ARG A 153 -8.24 21.47 -5.14
C ARG A 153 -7.49 21.08 -6.42
N SER A 154 -7.41 21.95 -7.43
CA SER A 154 -6.67 21.67 -8.66
C SER A 154 -5.17 21.46 -8.44
N GLN A 155 -4.63 21.98 -7.33
CA GLN A 155 -3.24 21.81 -6.91
C GLN A 155 -3.05 20.61 -5.96
N LEU A 156 -4.12 19.94 -5.55
CA LEU A 156 -4.10 18.83 -4.61
C LEU A 156 -4.34 17.50 -5.31
N ARG A 157 -3.74 16.46 -4.78
CA ARG A 157 -3.95 15.08 -5.23
C ARG A 157 -4.15 14.18 -4.02
N ALA A 158 -5.02 13.20 -4.15
CA ALA A 158 -5.09 12.09 -3.21
C ALA A 158 -4.05 11.04 -3.60
N VAL A 159 -3.18 10.70 -2.65
CA VAL A 159 -2.10 9.72 -2.86
C VAL A 159 -2.64 8.31 -2.71
N GLN A 160 -2.19 7.42 -3.58
CA GLN A 160 -2.50 6.00 -3.53
C GLN A 160 -1.22 5.17 -3.34
N THR A 161 -1.39 3.87 -3.19
CA THR A 161 -0.34 2.85 -3.32
C THR A 161 -0.68 1.90 -4.47
N PRO A 162 0.30 1.24 -5.13
CA PRO A 162 1.68 1.05 -4.68
C PRO A 162 2.53 2.31 -4.82
N GLN A 163 3.28 2.68 -3.78
CA GLN A 163 4.36 3.64 -3.89
C GLN A 163 5.63 2.85 -4.20
N VAL A 164 6.26 3.13 -5.32
CA VAL A 164 7.39 2.34 -5.82
C VAL A 164 8.65 3.19 -5.82
N PHE A 165 9.77 2.60 -5.41
CA PHE A 165 11.04 3.31 -5.26
C PHE A 165 12.20 2.44 -5.74
N ASP A 166 13.32 3.10 -6.08
CA ASP A 166 14.63 2.44 -6.15
C ASP A 166 14.93 1.77 -4.82
N ALA A 167 15.29 0.48 -4.86
CA ALA A 167 15.40 -0.34 -3.66
C ALA A 167 16.56 0.09 -2.75
N VAL A 168 17.68 0.52 -3.32
CA VAL A 168 18.84 1.00 -2.55
C VAL A 168 18.48 2.30 -1.84
N THR A 169 17.91 3.24 -2.56
CA THR A 169 17.57 4.57 -2.04
C THR A 169 16.53 4.48 -0.92
N ILE A 170 15.42 3.76 -1.13
CA ILE A 170 14.40 3.67 -0.09
C ILE A 170 14.89 2.94 1.16
N SER A 171 15.79 1.96 1.00
CA SER A 171 16.40 1.28 2.15
C SER A 171 17.24 2.23 3.00
N GLN A 172 17.94 3.17 2.36
CA GLN A 172 18.68 4.22 3.06
C GLN A 172 17.74 5.23 3.75
N CYS A 173 16.64 5.61 3.10
CA CYS A 173 15.64 6.52 3.67
C CYS A 173 15.00 5.95 4.94
N TYR A 174 14.80 4.64 5.03
CA TYR A 174 14.25 3.98 6.21
C TYR A 174 15.28 3.67 7.32
N ALA A 175 16.52 4.14 7.18
CA ALA A 175 17.52 4.07 8.24
C ALA A 175 17.41 5.19 9.29
N VAL A 176 16.58 6.21 9.07
CA VAL A 176 16.38 7.35 9.98
C VAL A 176 15.40 7.02 11.11
N GLU A 177 15.34 7.87 12.12
CA GLU A 177 14.35 7.78 13.18
C GLU A 177 12.97 8.20 12.68
N GLU A 178 11.92 7.53 13.19
CA GLU A 178 10.53 7.84 12.84
C GLU A 178 10.13 9.27 13.22
N SER A 179 9.45 9.96 12.32
CA SER A 179 8.92 11.30 12.53
C SER A 179 7.39 11.31 12.42
N PRO A 180 6.68 12.12 13.23
CA PRO A 180 5.23 12.33 13.07
C PRO A 180 4.83 12.90 11.70
N LEU A 181 5.78 13.45 10.96
CA LEU A 181 5.57 13.97 9.59
C LEU A 181 5.54 12.86 8.53
N PHE A 182 5.91 11.64 8.89
CA PHE A 182 5.91 10.51 7.96
C PHE A 182 4.50 9.92 7.84
N THR A 183 3.72 10.46 6.91
CA THR A 183 2.34 10.04 6.66
C THR A 183 2.24 8.85 5.70
N ASP A 184 3.25 8.70 4.83
CA ASP A 184 3.38 7.63 3.83
C ASP A 184 4.87 7.41 3.46
N ASP A 185 5.15 6.53 2.50
CA ASP A 185 6.52 6.21 2.11
C ASP A 185 7.15 7.34 1.28
N ALA A 186 6.32 8.08 0.55
CA ALA A 186 6.75 9.27 -0.19
C ALA A 186 7.31 10.34 0.75
N SER A 187 6.65 10.60 1.89
CA SER A 187 7.11 11.57 2.87
C SER A 187 8.44 11.17 3.54
N VAL A 188 8.70 9.88 3.71
CA VAL A 188 10.00 9.37 4.19
C VAL A 188 11.09 9.62 3.15
N TYR A 189 10.79 9.35 1.88
CA TYR A 189 11.71 9.56 0.75
C TYR A 189 12.06 11.05 0.57
N GLU A 190 11.06 11.94 0.68
CA GLU A 190 11.24 13.40 0.58
C GLU A 190 12.02 13.96 1.77
N ALA A 191 11.80 13.46 2.99
CA ALA A 191 12.55 13.88 4.18
C ALA A 191 14.05 13.55 4.08
N ALA A 192 14.43 12.53 3.30
CA ALA A 192 15.81 12.22 2.97
C ALA A 192 16.40 13.09 1.85
N GLY A 193 15.67 14.11 1.36
CA GLY A 193 16.12 15.06 0.33
C GLY A 193 15.86 14.64 -1.11
N HIS A 194 15.12 13.57 -1.33
CA HIS A 194 14.76 13.10 -2.66
C HIS A 194 13.47 13.76 -3.15
N ARG A 195 13.25 13.73 -4.47
CA ARG A 195 12.01 14.18 -5.09
C ARG A 195 11.21 12.99 -5.58
N VAL A 196 9.90 13.00 -5.35
CA VAL A 196 9.01 11.95 -5.84
C VAL A 196 8.51 12.26 -7.25
N THR A 197 8.29 11.20 -8.03
CA THR A 197 7.67 11.27 -9.36
C THR A 197 6.21 10.85 -9.24
N LEU A 198 5.28 11.76 -9.53
CA LEU A 198 3.86 11.46 -9.54
C LEU A 198 3.47 10.73 -10.83
N VAL A 199 2.60 9.72 -10.70
CA VAL A 199 2.00 9.00 -11.82
C VAL A 199 0.47 9.02 -11.69
N GLU A 200 -0.22 8.83 -12.80
CA GLU A 200 -1.69 8.74 -12.77
C GLU A 200 -2.13 7.49 -12.02
N GLY A 201 -2.95 7.68 -10.98
CA GLY A 201 -3.60 6.63 -10.22
C GLY A 201 -4.94 6.21 -10.85
N GLU A 202 -5.68 5.38 -10.12
CA GLU A 202 -6.98 4.86 -10.58
C GLU A 202 -8.06 5.12 -9.52
N PRO A 203 -9.19 5.77 -9.87
CA PRO A 203 -10.30 5.95 -8.93
C PRO A 203 -10.83 4.63 -8.36
N THR A 204 -10.71 3.53 -9.12
CA THR A 204 -11.08 2.18 -8.70
C THR A 204 -10.11 1.53 -7.72
N ASN A 205 -8.87 2.02 -7.59
CA ASN A 205 -7.88 1.54 -6.63
C ASN A 205 -8.18 2.11 -5.23
N LEU A 206 -9.38 1.86 -4.75
CA LEU A 206 -9.84 2.36 -3.46
C LEU A 206 -9.18 1.63 -2.28
N LYS A 207 -9.05 2.33 -1.15
CA LYS A 207 -8.59 1.78 0.12
C LYS A 207 -9.81 1.38 0.95
N ILE A 208 -9.96 0.09 1.27
CA ILE A 208 -11.04 -0.39 2.13
C ILE A 208 -10.76 0.10 3.56
N THR A 209 -11.55 1.09 4.00
CA THR A 209 -11.41 1.75 5.30
C THR A 209 -12.70 1.64 6.11
N HIS A 210 -13.84 1.68 5.45
CA HIS A 210 -15.18 1.58 6.03
C HIS A 210 -15.98 0.44 5.40
N PRO A 211 -17.05 -0.06 6.04
CA PRO A 211 -17.90 -1.11 5.46
C PRO A 211 -18.45 -0.78 4.06
N ALA A 212 -18.79 0.49 3.80
CA ALA A 212 -19.26 0.93 2.49
C ALA A 212 -18.22 0.72 1.36
N ASP A 213 -16.92 0.83 1.69
CA ASP A 213 -15.84 0.61 0.73
C ASP A 213 -15.79 -0.85 0.26
N LEU A 214 -16.14 -1.79 1.14
CA LEU A 214 -16.20 -3.21 0.78
C LEU A 214 -17.31 -3.48 -0.23
N VAL A 215 -18.49 -2.90 -0.01
CA VAL A 215 -19.61 -2.99 -0.95
C VAL A 215 -19.25 -2.38 -2.31
N LEU A 216 -18.61 -1.21 -2.30
CA LEU A 216 -18.16 -0.56 -3.52
C LEU A 216 -17.11 -1.43 -4.25
N ALA A 217 -16.16 -2.01 -3.51
CA ALA A 217 -15.15 -2.91 -4.08
C ALA A 217 -15.79 -4.14 -4.73
N GLU A 218 -16.85 -4.70 -4.13
CA GLU A 218 -17.60 -5.82 -4.73
C GLU A 218 -18.25 -5.43 -6.04
N GLN A 219 -18.89 -4.25 -6.11
CA GLN A 219 -19.51 -3.76 -7.34
C GLN A 219 -18.47 -3.51 -8.44
N ILE A 220 -17.32 -2.94 -8.11
CA ILE A 220 -16.23 -2.75 -9.08
C ILE A 220 -15.74 -4.10 -9.63
N LEU A 221 -15.61 -5.13 -8.78
CA LEU A 221 -15.19 -6.48 -9.23
C LEU A 221 -16.23 -7.17 -10.12
N ILE A 222 -17.51 -6.90 -9.90
CA ILE A 222 -18.59 -7.47 -10.72
C ILE A 222 -18.61 -6.82 -12.11
N HIS A 223 -18.50 -5.48 -12.15
CA HIS A 223 -18.68 -4.71 -13.39
C HIS A 223 -17.36 -4.42 -14.11
N GLY A 224 -16.21 -4.47 -13.44
CA GLY A 224 -14.90 -4.23 -14.04
C GLY A 224 -14.32 -5.40 -14.82
N LYS A 225 -15.06 -6.51 -14.96
CA LYS A 225 -14.70 -7.67 -15.79
C LYS A 225 -15.27 -7.61 -17.22
N SER A 226 -15.84 -6.45 -17.59
CA SER A 226 -16.39 -6.21 -18.94
C SER A 226 -15.33 -5.69 -19.87
#